data_54e0d70b65e033846382dc17c95ae38d
#
_entry.id   54e0d70b65e033846382dc17c95ae38d
#
_cell.length_a   1.000
_cell.length_b   1.000
_cell.length_c   1.000
_cell.angle_alpha   90.00
_cell.angle_beta   90.00
_cell.angle_gamma   90.00
#
_symmetry.space_group_name_H-M   'P 1'
#
loop_
_entity.id
_entity.type
_entity.pdbx_description
1 polymer ?
#
loop_
_entity_poly.entity_id
_entity_poly.type
_entity_poly.pdbx_seq_one_letter_code
_entity_poly.pdbx_strand_id
1 'polypeptide(L)'
;MRPVVDTGAANPTKESREHVLWNEQGLLTVAGGKAYVSQVDAHTLYAFDAITGKEAWHFIAGSRIDSPPTYWKGRVIFGCMDGNVYCLRASDGALAWRFRAAQTDLRQFAFESLDSVWPVHGSVLIQNDVVYFAAGRSSFLDGGITVFALDAKTGRVLYRRSLEG
;
A
#
# COMPACT_ATOMS: atom_id res chain seq x y z
N MET A 1 7.77 -23.50 1.13
CA MET A 1 6.52 -22.97 0.52
C MET A 1 6.79 -22.50 -0.89
N ARG A 2 5.97 -22.88 -1.82
CA ARG A 2 6.16 -22.49 -3.21
C ARG A 2 5.51 -21.14 -3.45
N PRO A 3 6.22 -20.15 -4.01
CA PRO A 3 5.55 -18.97 -4.52
C PRO A 3 4.57 -19.40 -5.63
N VAL A 4 3.35 -18.92 -5.55
CA VAL A 4 2.43 -19.07 -6.67
C VAL A 4 2.90 -18.08 -7.73
N VAL A 5 3.65 -18.58 -8.69
CA VAL A 5 3.98 -17.79 -9.87
C VAL A 5 2.78 -17.93 -10.80
N ASP A 6 2.06 -16.86 -11.00
CA ASP A 6 1.14 -16.80 -12.13
C ASP A 6 2.00 -16.70 -13.40
N THR A 7 2.27 -17.84 -13.98
CA THR A 7 2.95 -17.94 -15.27
C THR A 7 2.01 -17.69 -16.44
N GLY A 8 0.84 -17.13 -16.16
CA GLY A 8 -0.11 -16.77 -17.20
C GLY A 8 0.61 -15.99 -18.28
N ALA A 9 0.67 -16.58 -19.47
CA ALA A 9 1.33 -16.03 -20.64
C ALA A 9 1.04 -14.54 -20.76
N ALA A 10 2.09 -13.75 -20.81
CA ALA A 10 2.03 -12.31 -20.84
C ALA A 10 1.09 -11.85 -21.97
N ASN A 11 -0.13 -11.55 -21.58
CA ASN A 11 -1.01 -10.80 -22.44
C ASN A 11 -0.58 -9.34 -22.32
N PRO A 12 -0.13 -8.68 -23.37
CA PRO A 12 0.35 -7.30 -23.28
C PRO A 12 -0.67 -6.33 -22.69
N THR A 13 -1.96 -6.67 -22.72
CA THR A 13 -3.00 -5.88 -22.06
C THR A 13 -3.07 -6.13 -20.54
N LYS A 14 -2.33 -7.10 -20.03
CA LYS A 14 -2.24 -7.45 -18.60
C LYS A 14 -0.95 -6.97 -17.94
N GLU A 15 -0.02 -6.39 -18.66
CA GLU A 15 1.26 -5.90 -18.11
C GLU A 15 1.10 -4.87 -16.99
N SER A 16 -0.06 -4.24 -16.91
CA SER A 16 -0.40 -3.32 -15.82
C SER A 16 -1.04 -4.00 -14.61
N ARG A 17 -1.27 -5.32 -14.67
CA ARG A 17 -1.84 -6.04 -13.54
C ARG A 17 -0.76 -6.46 -12.57
N GLU A 18 -0.97 -6.16 -11.33
CA GLU A 18 -0.15 -6.61 -10.25
C GLU A 18 -0.19 -8.11 -10.11
N HIS A 19 0.98 -8.70 -9.97
CA HIS A 19 1.11 -10.06 -9.48
C HIS A 19 1.38 -10.00 -7.99
N VAL A 20 0.35 -10.21 -7.19
CA VAL A 20 0.49 -10.30 -5.74
C VAL A 20 0.83 -11.73 -5.40
N LEU A 21 2.01 -11.92 -4.85
CA LEU A 21 2.48 -13.20 -4.35
C LEU A 21 2.36 -13.20 -2.84
N TRP A 22 1.63 -14.17 -2.30
CA TRP A 22 1.48 -14.35 -0.87
C TRP A 22 2.51 -15.35 -0.36
N ASN A 23 3.25 -14.98 0.65
CA ASN A 23 4.04 -15.92 1.43
C ASN A 23 3.75 -15.72 2.92
N GLU A 24 4.20 -16.65 3.75
CA GLU A 24 3.92 -16.63 5.20
C GLU A 24 4.56 -15.45 5.94
N GLN A 25 5.50 -14.76 5.34
CA GLN A 25 6.33 -13.76 6.00
C GLN A 25 6.31 -12.40 5.36
N GLY A 26 5.75 -12.28 4.17
CA GLY A 26 5.90 -11.04 3.44
C GLY A 26 4.83 -10.80 2.39
N LEU A 27 4.69 -9.56 2.16
CA LEU A 27 3.74 -8.99 1.27
C LEU A 27 4.53 -8.54 0.05
N LEU A 28 4.40 -9.29 -1.02
CA LEU A 28 5.22 -9.16 -2.22
C LEU A 28 4.37 -8.82 -3.42
N THR A 29 4.79 -7.80 -4.16
CA THR A 29 4.24 -7.44 -5.46
C THR A 29 5.37 -7.43 -6.49
N VAL A 30 5.14 -8.05 -7.63
CA VAL A 30 6.10 -8.00 -8.76
C VAL A 30 5.43 -7.29 -9.94
N ALA A 31 6.02 -6.19 -10.34
CA ALA A 31 5.52 -5.39 -11.46
C ALA A 31 6.62 -4.47 -12.02
N GLY A 32 6.55 -4.13 -13.30
CA GLY A 32 7.46 -3.18 -13.91
C GLY A 32 8.95 -3.55 -13.78
N GLY A 33 9.28 -4.84 -13.75
CA GLY A 33 10.66 -5.32 -13.62
C GLY A 33 11.22 -5.27 -12.21
N LYS A 34 10.41 -4.98 -11.20
CA LYS A 34 10.80 -4.92 -9.79
C LYS A 34 9.93 -5.80 -8.92
N ALA A 35 10.53 -6.29 -7.84
CA ALA A 35 9.86 -6.93 -6.73
C ALA A 35 9.80 -5.96 -5.55
N TYR A 36 8.60 -5.72 -5.03
CA TYR A 36 8.37 -4.83 -3.89
C TYR A 36 8.00 -5.66 -2.68
N VAL A 37 8.74 -5.50 -1.61
CA VAL A 37 8.58 -6.28 -0.38
C VAL A 37 8.40 -5.37 0.81
N SER A 38 7.31 -5.55 1.55
CA SER A 38 7.10 -4.86 2.81
C SER A 38 7.73 -5.67 3.95
N GLN A 39 8.68 -5.06 4.64
CA GLN A 39 9.20 -5.58 5.90
C GLN A 39 8.43 -4.91 7.04
N VAL A 40 7.46 -5.65 7.58
CA VAL A 40 6.43 -5.11 8.48
C VAL A 40 7.04 -4.49 9.73
N ASP A 41 7.91 -5.22 10.43
CA ASP A 41 8.51 -4.77 11.69
C ASP A 41 9.50 -3.62 11.51
N ALA A 42 10.11 -3.51 10.34
CA ALA A 42 11.03 -2.42 10.02
C ALA A 42 10.36 -1.21 9.37
N HIS A 43 9.03 -1.22 9.20
CA HIS A 43 8.27 -0.14 8.56
C HIS A 43 8.78 0.23 7.17
N THR A 44 9.42 -0.70 6.49
CA THR A 44 10.18 -0.42 5.27
C THR A 44 9.62 -1.16 4.07
N LEU A 45 9.46 -0.45 2.97
CA LEU A 45 9.20 -1.01 1.65
C LEU A 45 10.52 -1.07 0.87
N TYR A 46 10.90 -2.27 0.46
CA TYR A 46 12.04 -2.49 -0.42
C TYR A 46 11.59 -2.70 -1.86
N ALA A 47 12.36 -2.19 -2.79
CA ALA A 47 12.27 -2.53 -4.20
C ALA A 47 13.57 -3.19 -4.66
N PHE A 48 13.44 -4.38 -5.22
CA PHE A 48 14.55 -5.13 -5.78
C PHE A 48 14.38 -5.24 -7.30
N ASP A 49 15.48 -5.25 -8.02
CA ASP A 49 15.46 -5.68 -9.42
C ASP A 49 15.00 -7.14 -9.49
N ALA A 50 13.94 -7.42 -10.26
CA ALA A 50 13.34 -8.74 -10.30
C ALA A 50 14.24 -9.80 -10.97
N ILE A 51 15.21 -9.39 -11.77
CA ILE A 51 16.13 -10.28 -12.48
C ILE A 51 17.39 -10.53 -11.66
N THR A 52 18.02 -9.47 -11.17
CA THR A 52 19.31 -9.54 -10.47
C THR A 52 19.19 -9.74 -8.96
N GLY A 53 18.03 -9.40 -8.38
CA GLY A 53 17.81 -9.42 -6.93
C GLY A 53 18.52 -8.28 -6.18
N LYS A 54 19.13 -7.35 -6.89
CA LYS A 54 19.80 -6.20 -6.26
C LYS A 54 18.76 -5.20 -5.78
N GLU A 55 19.00 -4.62 -4.59
CA GLU A 55 18.18 -3.52 -4.09
C GLU A 55 18.28 -2.32 -5.03
N ALA A 56 17.12 -1.86 -5.51
CA ALA A 56 17.04 -0.63 -6.30
C ALA A 56 16.85 0.58 -5.37
N TRP A 57 15.96 0.46 -4.38
CA TRP A 57 15.70 1.49 -3.38
C TRP A 57 14.91 0.89 -2.20
N HIS A 58 14.80 1.66 -1.12
CA HIS A 58 13.89 1.39 -0.03
C HIS A 58 13.27 2.70 0.48
N PHE A 59 12.12 2.57 1.13
CA PHE A 59 11.38 3.69 1.71
C PHE A 59 10.94 3.30 3.13
N ILE A 60 11.20 4.19 4.09
CA ILE A 60 10.81 4.01 5.48
C ILE A 60 9.52 4.80 5.72
N ALA A 61 8.45 4.10 6.06
CA ALA A 61 7.16 4.70 6.41
C ALA A 61 7.10 5.05 7.90
N GLY A 62 6.03 5.74 8.30
CA GLY A 62 5.83 6.18 9.68
C GLY A 62 5.43 5.05 10.65
N SER A 63 4.95 3.93 10.13
CA SER A 63 4.55 2.74 10.90
C SER A 63 4.54 1.51 10.01
N ARG A 64 3.97 0.42 10.50
CA ARG A 64 3.92 -0.86 9.79
C ARG A 64 3.17 -0.77 8.46
N ILE A 65 3.69 -1.49 7.49
CA ILE A 65 3.05 -1.72 6.19
C ILE A 65 2.62 -3.19 6.19
N ASP A 66 1.36 -3.46 6.42
CA ASP A 66 0.82 -4.80 6.64
C ASP A 66 0.09 -5.39 5.43
N SER A 67 0.25 -4.78 4.28
CA SER A 67 -0.34 -5.24 3.03
C SER A 67 0.62 -5.06 1.85
N PRO A 68 0.49 -5.88 0.80
CA PRO A 68 1.32 -5.70 -0.38
C PRO A 68 1.01 -4.37 -1.06
N PRO A 69 2.03 -3.69 -1.59
CA PRO A 69 1.81 -2.47 -2.34
C PRO A 69 1.12 -2.75 -3.67
N THR A 70 0.41 -1.76 -4.16
CA THR A 70 -0.28 -1.78 -5.44
C THR A 70 0.55 -1.01 -6.47
N TYR A 71 0.87 -1.65 -7.60
CA TYR A 71 1.58 -1.01 -8.71
C TYR A 71 0.58 -0.39 -9.70
N TRP A 72 0.83 0.85 -10.08
CA TRP A 72 0.02 1.57 -11.05
C TRP A 72 0.88 2.54 -11.87
N LYS A 73 0.96 2.32 -13.16
CA LYS A 73 1.60 3.23 -14.15
C LYS A 73 2.94 3.83 -13.67
N GLY A 74 3.87 2.98 -13.25
CA GLY A 74 5.18 3.42 -12.76
C GLY A 74 5.19 3.97 -11.34
N ARG A 75 4.13 3.74 -10.58
CA ARG A 75 4.00 4.13 -9.18
C ARG A 75 3.66 2.94 -8.30
N VAL A 76 4.01 3.07 -7.05
CA VAL A 76 3.75 2.07 -6.01
C VAL A 76 2.96 2.75 -4.91
N ILE A 77 1.76 2.24 -4.63
CA ILE A 77 0.82 2.85 -3.70
C ILE A 77 0.50 1.84 -2.60
N PHE A 78 0.57 2.27 -1.35
CA PHE A 78 0.31 1.41 -0.20
C PHE A 78 -0.26 2.17 0.98
N GLY A 79 -1.07 1.47 1.77
CA GLY A 79 -1.58 1.96 3.05
C GLY A 79 -0.60 1.65 4.17
N CYS A 80 -0.63 2.46 5.22
CA CYS A 80 0.24 2.33 6.37
C CYS A 80 -0.57 2.46 7.67
N MET A 81 -0.08 1.82 8.72
CA MET A 81 -0.70 1.87 10.04
C MET A 81 -0.58 3.24 10.71
N ASP A 82 0.21 4.15 10.16
CA ASP A 82 0.26 5.54 10.60
C ASP A 82 -0.94 6.40 10.14
N GLY A 83 -1.85 5.80 9.37
CA GLY A 83 -3.03 6.47 8.84
C GLY A 83 -2.82 7.19 7.52
N ASN A 84 -1.70 6.96 6.85
CA ASN A 84 -1.40 7.53 5.55
C ASN A 84 -1.49 6.49 4.43
N VAL A 85 -1.78 6.97 3.24
CA VAL A 85 -1.53 6.27 1.98
C VAL A 85 -0.37 6.96 1.30
N TYR A 86 0.64 6.19 0.94
CA TYR A 86 1.84 6.67 0.26
C TYR A 86 1.81 6.27 -1.21
N CYS A 87 2.22 7.16 -2.06
CA CYS A 87 2.47 6.89 -3.48
C CYS A 87 3.91 7.24 -3.81
N LEU A 88 4.69 6.24 -4.18
CA LEU A 88 6.09 6.38 -4.52
C LEU A 88 6.28 6.19 -6.03
N ARG A 89 7.28 6.85 -6.57
CA ARG A 89 7.75 6.59 -7.92
C ARG A 89 8.50 5.26 -7.96
N ALA A 90 8.07 4.35 -8.83
CA ALA A 90 8.62 3.00 -8.89
C ALA A 90 10.11 2.96 -9.29
N SER A 91 10.57 3.95 -10.05
CA SER A 91 11.95 3.99 -10.56
C SER A 91 13.00 4.25 -9.47
N ASP A 92 12.69 5.09 -8.50
CA ASP A 92 13.66 5.54 -7.49
C ASP A 92 13.12 5.61 -6.05
N GLY A 93 11.83 5.31 -5.83
CA GLY A 93 11.21 5.38 -4.50
C GLY A 93 10.90 6.78 -4.01
N ALA A 94 11.02 7.81 -4.86
CA ALA A 94 10.69 9.16 -4.47
C ALA A 94 9.19 9.31 -4.19
N LEU A 95 8.85 10.07 -3.15
CA LEU A 95 7.46 10.33 -2.78
C LEU A 95 6.78 11.19 -3.86
N ALA A 96 5.75 10.64 -4.50
CA ALA A 96 4.93 11.38 -5.45
C ALA A 96 3.81 12.15 -4.75
N TRP A 97 3.09 11.48 -3.85
CA TRP A 97 2.11 12.10 -2.96
C TRP A 97 1.89 11.23 -1.72
N ARG A 98 1.36 11.85 -0.69
CA ARG A 98 0.93 11.21 0.55
C ARG A 98 -0.44 11.74 0.92
N PHE A 99 -1.37 10.87 1.22
CA PHE A 99 -2.69 11.22 1.71
C PHE A 99 -2.85 10.78 3.16
N ARG A 100 -3.31 11.68 4.01
CA ARG A 100 -3.59 11.39 5.40
C ARG A 100 -5.07 11.07 5.57
N ALA A 101 -5.38 9.81 5.88
CA ALA A 101 -6.74 9.38 6.14
C ALA A 101 -7.20 9.70 7.56
N ALA A 102 -6.26 9.78 8.51
CA ALA A 102 -6.57 10.09 9.89
C ALA A 102 -7.12 11.51 10.04
N GLN A 103 -8.23 11.66 10.75
CA GLN A 103 -8.85 12.95 10.99
C GLN A 103 -8.06 13.79 12.03
N THR A 104 -7.31 13.13 12.91
CA THR A 104 -6.51 13.74 13.96
C THR A 104 -5.18 13.00 14.12
N ASP A 105 -4.19 13.66 14.73
CA ASP A 105 -2.89 13.06 15.06
C ASP A 105 -2.93 12.10 16.24
N LEU A 106 -4.10 11.56 16.58
CA LEU A 106 -4.22 10.58 17.64
C LEU A 106 -3.53 9.29 17.20
N ARG A 107 -2.39 9.02 17.83
CA ARG A 107 -1.65 7.78 17.71
C ARG A 107 -1.74 7.03 19.03
N GLN A 108 -1.81 5.72 18.93
CA GLN A 108 -1.75 4.86 20.11
C GLN A 108 -0.58 3.91 20.00
N PHE A 109 -0.05 3.53 21.14
CA PHE A 109 0.95 2.47 21.18
C PHE A 109 0.25 1.12 21.02
N ALA A 110 0.62 0.39 19.99
CA ALA A 110 0.20 -0.98 19.79
C ALA A 110 1.43 -1.81 19.44
N PHE A 111 1.69 -2.86 20.21
CA PHE A 111 2.82 -3.79 19.95
C PHE A 111 4.16 -3.09 19.69
N GLU A 112 4.50 -2.10 20.51
CA GLU A 112 5.75 -1.33 20.40
C GLU A 112 5.86 -0.44 19.16
N SER A 113 4.78 -0.25 18.41
CA SER A 113 4.73 0.66 17.27
C SER A 113 3.72 1.77 17.47
N LEU A 114 4.00 2.92 16.87
CA LEU A 114 3.09 4.07 16.85
C LEU A 114 2.11 3.92 15.68
N ASP A 115 0.96 3.31 15.98
CA ASP A 115 -0.12 3.21 15.02
C ASP A 115 -1.10 4.37 15.17
N SER A 116 -1.71 4.76 14.08
CA SER A 116 -2.85 5.69 14.11
C SER A 116 -4.09 5.01 14.68
N VAL A 117 -4.97 5.79 15.32
CA VAL A 117 -6.35 5.33 15.61
C VAL A 117 -7.15 5.11 14.32
N TRP A 118 -6.69 5.68 13.21
CA TRP A 118 -7.26 5.53 11.87
C TRP A 118 -6.25 4.86 10.91
N PRO A 119 -5.83 3.64 11.19
CA PRO A 119 -4.89 2.96 10.31
C PRO A 119 -5.52 2.64 8.95
N VAL A 120 -4.69 2.60 7.93
CA VAL A 120 -5.08 2.05 6.64
C VAL A 120 -4.66 0.60 6.60
N HIS A 121 -5.62 -0.28 6.81
CA HIS A 121 -5.42 -1.73 6.73
C HIS A 121 -5.69 -2.26 5.33
N GLY A 122 -4.98 -3.30 4.98
CA GLY A 122 -5.19 -4.01 3.73
C GLY A 122 -4.67 -3.27 2.51
N SER A 123 -4.78 -3.94 1.38
CA SER A 123 -4.31 -3.40 0.11
C SER A 123 -5.22 -2.30 -0.40
N VAL A 124 -4.61 -1.29 -1.00
CA VAL A 124 -5.36 -0.33 -1.79
C VAL A 124 -5.72 -0.96 -3.13
N LEU A 125 -6.89 -0.65 -3.65
CA LEU A 125 -7.37 -1.11 -4.95
C LEU A 125 -7.35 0.06 -5.92
N ILE A 126 -6.98 -0.21 -7.18
CA ILE A 126 -7.00 0.80 -8.23
C ILE A 126 -7.86 0.33 -9.38
N GLN A 127 -8.82 1.16 -9.75
CA GLN A 127 -9.68 0.95 -10.90
C GLN A 127 -9.98 2.28 -11.58
N ASN A 128 -9.84 2.34 -12.89
CA ASN A 128 -10.07 3.55 -13.68
C ASN A 128 -9.33 4.79 -13.13
N ASP A 129 -8.04 4.59 -12.79
CA ASP A 129 -7.16 5.64 -12.24
C ASP A 129 -7.64 6.23 -10.90
N VAL A 130 -8.47 5.49 -10.18
CA VAL A 130 -8.97 5.83 -8.84
C VAL A 130 -8.46 4.83 -7.82
N VAL A 131 -7.90 5.35 -6.72
CA VAL A 131 -7.42 4.55 -5.59
C VAL A 131 -8.55 4.42 -4.57
N TYR A 132 -8.90 3.19 -4.23
CA TYR A 132 -9.91 2.86 -3.22
C TYR A 132 -9.26 2.20 -2.02
N PHE A 133 -9.58 2.66 -0.83
CA PHE A 133 -9.13 2.03 0.41
C PHE A 133 -10.08 2.38 1.56
N ALA A 134 -9.95 1.63 2.66
CA ALA A 134 -10.66 1.90 3.89
C ALA A 134 -9.68 2.26 5.01
N ALA A 135 -10.06 3.19 5.85
CA ALA A 135 -9.31 3.56 7.04
C ALA A 135 -10.22 3.48 8.27
N GLY A 136 -9.62 3.15 9.41
CA GLY A 136 -10.30 2.95 10.67
C GLY A 136 -10.17 1.51 11.17
N ARG A 137 -10.46 1.28 12.45
CA ARG A 137 -10.32 -0.04 13.09
C ARG A 137 -11.61 -0.81 13.19
N SER A 138 -12.70 -0.11 13.44
CA SER A 138 -14.00 -0.73 13.73
C SER A 138 -15.11 0.23 13.37
N SER A 139 -16.22 -0.31 12.91
CA SER A 139 -17.44 0.47 12.66
C SER A 139 -18.08 1.02 13.95
N PHE A 140 -17.66 0.52 15.11
CA PHE A 140 -18.26 0.90 16.41
C PHE A 140 -17.37 1.78 17.28
N LEU A 141 -16.08 1.86 16.97
CA LEU A 141 -15.10 2.58 17.78
C LEU A 141 -14.38 3.61 16.94
N ASP A 142 -13.94 4.69 17.58
CA ASP A 142 -13.04 5.70 17.00
C ASP A 142 -13.56 6.37 15.72
N GLY A 143 -14.89 6.52 15.59
CA GLY A 143 -15.51 7.16 14.43
C GLY A 143 -15.75 6.26 13.23
N GLY A 144 -15.59 4.94 13.41
CA GLY A 144 -15.98 3.95 12.41
C GLY A 144 -14.94 3.68 11.33
N ILE A 145 -15.40 3.15 10.21
CA ILE A 145 -14.62 2.88 9.01
C ILE A 145 -15.03 3.88 7.94
N THR A 146 -14.07 4.53 7.34
CA THR A 146 -14.31 5.42 6.20
C THR A 146 -13.66 4.86 4.95
N VAL A 147 -14.45 4.76 3.90
CA VAL A 147 -14.00 4.42 2.55
C VAL A 147 -13.63 5.70 1.81
N PHE A 148 -12.49 5.69 1.18
CA PHE A 148 -11.96 6.79 0.39
C PHE A 148 -11.79 6.40 -1.07
N ALA A 149 -12.02 7.37 -1.95
CA ALA A 149 -11.62 7.31 -3.34
C ALA A 149 -10.75 8.52 -3.65
N LEU A 150 -9.53 8.27 -4.12
CA LEU A 150 -8.57 9.29 -4.47
C LEU A 150 -8.23 9.22 -5.95
N ASP A 151 -7.91 10.37 -6.53
CA ASP A 151 -7.24 10.40 -7.83
C ASP A 151 -5.84 9.77 -7.70
N ALA A 152 -5.57 8.72 -8.48
CA ALA A 152 -4.32 7.99 -8.38
C ALA A 152 -3.09 8.81 -8.77
N LYS A 153 -3.25 9.79 -9.63
CA LYS A 153 -2.17 10.65 -10.09
C LYS A 153 -1.76 11.70 -9.06
N THR A 154 -2.71 12.25 -8.34
CA THR A 154 -2.51 13.41 -7.47
C THR A 154 -2.68 13.12 -5.98
N GLY A 155 -3.39 12.03 -5.62
CA GLY A 155 -3.78 11.76 -4.25
C GLY A 155 -4.94 12.62 -3.75
N ARG A 156 -5.60 13.35 -4.64
CA ARG A 156 -6.73 14.21 -4.30
C ARG A 156 -7.97 13.38 -4.00
N VAL A 157 -8.69 13.74 -2.94
CA VAL A 157 -9.96 13.08 -2.57
C VAL A 157 -11.03 13.37 -3.62
N LEU A 158 -11.60 12.32 -4.19
CA LEU A 158 -12.77 12.40 -5.06
C LEU A 158 -14.05 12.29 -4.23
N TYR A 159 -14.10 11.34 -3.31
CA TYR A 159 -15.13 11.23 -2.29
C TYR A 159 -14.66 10.40 -1.10
N ARG A 160 -15.40 10.53 -0.01
CA ARG A 160 -15.27 9.68 1.18
C ARG A 160 -16.65 9.32 1.71
N ARG A 161 -16.79 8.14 2.29
CA ARG A 161 -18.02 7.69 2.93
C ARG A 161 -17.72 6.95 4.21
N SER A 162 -18.25 7.44 5.30
CA SER A 162 -18.15 6.77 6.60
C SER A 162 -19.25 5.73 6.73
N LEU A 163 -18.86 4.58 7.28
CA LEU A 163 -19.76 3.51 7.68
C LEU A 163 -19.90 3.59 9.19
N GLU A 164 -21.07 4.00 9.62
CA GLU A 164 -21.43 4.02 11.04
C GLU A 164 -22.13 2.70 11.38
N GLY A 165 -21.72 2.13 12.47
CA GLY A 165 -22.32 0.90 12.99
C GLY A 165 -23.68 1.11 13.62
#